data_886c23cbbefd58da0fc541c7405754d5
#
_entry.id   886c23cbbefd58da0fc541c7405754d5
#
_cell.length_a   1.000
_cell.length_b   1.000
_cell.length_c   1.000
_cell.angle_alpha   90.00
_cell.angle_beta   90.00
_cell.angle_gamma   90.00
#
_symmetry.space_group_name_H-M   'P 1'
#
loop_
_entity.id
_entity.type
_entity.pdbx_description
1 polymer ?
#
loop_
_entity_poly.entity_id
_entity_poly.type
_entity_poly.pdbx_seq_one_letter_code
_entity_poly.pdbx_strand_id
1 'polypeptide(L)'
;MRKEFGARALTYPQPVYMIGSFDKDDHPDLMNAAWGGISDTMEISLSLSSGHKTVKNILKTQAFTVSIADEDHVVACDYVGVVSGHKEPNKLEKAGFTYTPSSKVHAPIINELPICLECRLKDYDLDTEIMKGEIVNVSVDERVLDETGRVDVSKVKPITFDPFNNQYVGLGKVVGHAFKDGFKLK
;
A
#
# COMPACT_ATOMS: atom_id res chain seq x y z
N MET A 1 -15.51 -6.24 31.34
CA MET A 1 -15.51 -7.66 30.93
C MET A 1 -14.88 -7.76 29.56
N ARG A 2 -13.99 -8.73 29.29
CA ARG A 2 -13.39 -8.97 27.97
C ARG A 2 -13.94 -10.28 27.39
N LYS A 3 -14.10 -10.32 26.05
CA LYS A 3 -14.43 -11.53 25.32
C LYS A 3 -13.17 -12.01 24.60
N GLU A 4 -12.86 -13.30 24.70
CA GLU A 4 -11.72 -13.91 24.03
C GLU A 4 -12.08 -14.36 22.62
N PHE A 5 -11.18 -14.11 21.66
CA PHE A 5 -11.32 -14.50 20.24
C PHE A 5 -10.31 -15.56 19.82
N GLY A 6 -9.46 -16.05 20.74
CA GLY A 6 -8.37 -16.96 20.45
C GLY A 6 -7.21 -16.28 19.71
N ALA A 7 -6.23 -17.08 19.25
CA ALA A 7 -5.08 -16.60 18.49
C ALA A 7 -5.49 -16.29 17.05
N ARG A 8 -5.59 -15.02 16.72
CA ARG A 8 -5.96 -14.50 15.38
C ARG A 8 -5.21 -13.22 15.09
N ALA A 9 -4.95 -12.97 13.80
CA ALA A 9 -4.33 -11.73 13.32
C ALA A 9 -5.37 -10.59 13.20
N LEU A 10 -5.97 -10.21 14.33
CA LEU A 10 -7.03 -9.19 14.41
C LEU A 10 -6.48 -7.95 15.10
N THR A 11 -6.23 -6.88 14.36
CA THR A 11 -5.75 -5.60 14.92
C THR A 11 -6.13 -4.42 14.02
N TYR A 12 -6.02 -3.22 14.57
CA TYR A 12 -6.15 -1.94 13.89
C TYR A 12 -4.91 -1.05 14.13
N PRO A 13 -4.59 -0.15 13.22
CA PRO A 13 -5.04 -0.07 11.83
C PRO A 13 -4.31 -1.10 10.98
N GLN A 14 -4.99 -1.69 9.98
CA GLN A 14 -4.34 -2.45 8.92
C GLN A 14 -4.30 -1.60 7.65
N PRO A 15 -3.13 -1.35 7.07
CA PRO A 15 -3.06 -0.56 5.85
C PRO A 15 -3.75 -1.28 4.70
N VAL A 16 -4.15 -0.51 3.69
CA VAL A 16 -4.51 -1.06 2.38
C VAL A 16 -3.49 -0.53 1.39
N TYR A 17 -2.41 -1.29 1.23
CA TYR A 17 -1.35 -0.97 0.29
C TYR A 17 -1.67 -1.51 -1.10
N MET A 18 -1.38 -0.71 -2.11
CA MET A 18 -1.49 -1.06 -3.51
C MET A 18 -0.08 -1.26 -4.07
N ILE A 19 0.29 -2.52 -4.32
CA ILE A 19 1.65 -2.91 -4.72
C ILE A 19 1.71 -2.98 -6.25
N GLY A 20 2.46 -2.05 -6.85
CA GLY A 20 2.66 -1.97 -8.30
C GLY A 20 3.99 -2.59 -8.72
N SER A 21 3.98 -3.34 -9.83
CA SER A 21 5.18 -3.92 -10.43
C SER A 21 5.05 -4.01 -11.94
N PHE A 22 6.17 -4.00 -12.67
CA PHE A 22 6.22 -4.39 -14.07
C PHE A 22 6.60 -5.85 -14.22
N ASP A 23 6.05 -6.53 -15.22
CA ASP A 23 6.56 -7.83 -15.64
C ASP A 23 7.76 -7.67 -16.62
N LYS A 24 8.27 -8.78 -17.15
CA LYS A 24 9.43 -8.80 -18.06
C LYS A 24 9.20 -8.05 -19.39
N ASP A 25 7.98 -7.79 -19.77
CA ASP A 25 7.57 -7.12 -21.01
C ASP A 25 6.99 -5.72 -20.72
N ASP A 26 7.29 -5.17 -19.55
CA ASP A 26 6.83 -3.86 -19.05
C ASP A 26 5.30 -3.73 -18.89
N HIS A 27 4.58 -4.85 -18.79
CA HIS A 27 3.17 -4.82 -18.45
C HIS A 27 2.99 -4.55 -16.95
N PRO A 28 2.14 -3.58 -16.58
CA PRO A 28 1.88 -3.28 -15.19
C PRO A 28 1.01 -4.35 -14.53
N ASP A 29 1.31 -4.63 -13.28
CA ASP A 29 0.47 -5.42 -12.39
C ASP A 29 0.29 -4.68 -11.07
N LEU A 30 -0.90 -4.79 -10.47
CA LEU A 30 -1.25 -4.15 -9.22
C LEU A 30 -1.99 -5.16 -8.35
N MET A 31 -1.63 -5.24 -7.07
CA MET A 31 -2.36 -6.02 -6.08
C MET A 31 -2.55 -5.22 -4.80
N ASN A 32 -3.53 -5.57 -3.98
CA ASN A 32 -3.62 -5.03 -2.63
C ASN A 32 -2.90 -5.91 -1.60
N ALA A 33 -2.47 -5.30 -0.50
CA ALA A 33 -1.87 -5.99 0.64
C ALA A 33 -2.20 -5.24 1.94
N ALA A 34 -2.57 -5.99 2.98
CA ALA A 34 -2.88 -5.43 4.30
C ALA A 34 -1.85 -5.82 5.38
N TRP A 35 -1.00 -6.80 5.08
CA TRP A 35 -0.02 -7.31 6.03
C TRP A 35 1.35 -6.68 5.76
N GLY A 36 1.64 -5.56 6.45
CA GLY A 36 2.90 -4.86 6.27
C GLY A 36 2.93 -3.50 6.95
N GLY A 37 4.08 -2.85 6.89
CA GLY A 37 4.32 -1.53 7.48
C GLY A 37 5.75 -1.07 7.34
N ILE A 38 6.01 0.17 7.75
CA ILE A 38 7.36 0.72 7.87
C ILE A 38 8.10 -0.08 8.94
N SER A 39 9.22 -0.69 8.58
CA SER A 39 10.05 -1.53 9.45
C SER A 39 11.36 -0.88 9.88
N ASP A 40 11.80 0.16 9.18
CA ASP A 40 12.95 0.99 9.54
C ASP A 40 12.78 2.38 8.91
N THR A 41 13.71 3.30 9.12
CA THR A 41 13.69 4.70 8.67
C THR A 41 13.41 4.83 7.16
N MET A 42 13.97 3.94 6.35
CA MET A 42 13.79 3.89 4.89
C MET A 42 13.48 2.47 4.41
N GLU A 43 12.73 1.70 5.21
CA GLU A 43 12.39 0.32 4.86
C GLU A 43 10.91 0.04 5.10
N ILE A 44 10.30 -0.67 4.15
CA ILE A 44 8.97 -1.24 4.29
C ILE A 44 9.07 -2.76 4.25
N SER A 45 8.33 -3.43 5.16
CA SER A 45 8.17 -4.89 5.17
C SER A 45 6.74 -5.26 4.83
N LEU A 46 6.58 -6.25 3.95
CA LEU A 46 5.29 -6.72 3.44
C LEU A 46 5.26 -8.26 3.49
N SER A 47 4.21 -8.85 4.04
CA SER A 47 3.97 -10.29 3.91
C SER A 47 3.19 -10.56 2.62
N LEU A 48 3.86 -11.14 1.61
CA LEU A 48 3.33 -11.34 0.26
C LEU A 48 3.63 -12.76 -0.20
N SER A 49 2.59 -13.54 -0.47
CA SER A 49 2.76 -14.92 -0.91
C SER A 49 3.51 -15.03 -2.24
N SER A 50 4.47 -15.95 -2.31
CA SER A 50 5.32 -16.26 -3.46
C SER A 50 4.53 -16.69 -4.71
N GLY A 51 3.27 -17.12 -4.54
CA GLY A 51 2.36 -17.46 -5.61
C GLY A 51 1.84 -16.27 -6.43
N HIS A 52 1.89 -15.06 -5.90
CA HIS A 52 1.37 -13.86 -6.58
C HIS A 52 2.21 -13.47 -7.80
N LYS A 53 1.54 -13.03 -8.89
CA LYS A 53 2.22 -12.49 -10.09
C LYS A 53 3.10 -11.31 -9.72
N THR A 54 2.59 -10.39 -8.89
CA THR A 54 3.30 -9.21 -8.42
C THR A 54 4.63 -9.58 -7.74
N VAL A 55 4.64 -10.58 -6.85
CA VAL A 55 5.88 -11.05 -6.19
C VAL A 55 6.88 -11.60 -7.22
N LYS A 56 6.40 -12.43 -8.18
CA LYS A 56 7.25 -12.96 -9.26
C LYS A 56 7.84 -11.86 -10.14
N ASN A 57 7.08 -10.80 -10.38
CA ASN A 57 7.54 -9.62 -11.09
C ASN A 57 8.64 -8.91 -10.30
N ILE A 58 8.38 -8.58 -9.03
CA ILE A 58 9.33 -7.89 -8.15
C ILE A 58 10.65 -8.64 -8.01
N LEU A 59 10.60 -9.97 -7.87
CA LEU A 59 11.81 -10.80 -7.81
C LEU A 59 12.65 -10.71 -9.09
N LYS A 60 12.05 -10.43 -10.24
CA LYS A 60 12.75 -10.25 -11.53
C LYS A 60 13.23 -8.84 -11.75
N THR A 61 12.36 -7.85 -11.52
CA THR A 61 12.64 -6.44 -11.79
C THR A 61 13.40 -5.75 -10.66
N GLN A 62 13.42 -6.34 -9.47
CA GLN A 62 14.06 -5.84 -8.26
C GLN A 62 13.49 -4.48 -7.81
N ALA A 63 12.25 -4.17 -8.22
CA ALA A 63 11.62 -2.89 -7.95
C ALA A 63 10.09 -3.00 -7.83
N PHE A 64 9.49 -2.12 -7.04
CA PHE A 64 8.05 -2.03 -6.87
C PHE A 64 7.63 -0.66 -6.35
N THR A 65 6.35 -0.37 -6.44
CA THR A 65 5.74 0.79 -5.78
C THR A 65 4.73 0.35 -4.74
N VAL A 66 4.52 1.20 -3.74
CA VAL A 66 3.49 1.02 -2.71
C VAL A 66 2.66 2.29 -2.64
N SER A 67 1.46 2.26 -3.20
CA SER A 67 0.52 3.35 -3.07
C SER A 67 -0.46 3.10 -1.92
N ILE A 68 -1.08 4.17 -1.42
CA ILE A 68 -2.07 4.11 -0.34
C ILE A 68 -3.45 4.13 -0.97
N ALA A 69 -4.29 3.13 -0.65
CA ALA A 69 -5.67 3.10 -1.10
C ALA A 69 -6.52 4.17 -0.39
N ASP A 70 -7.49 4.73 -1.09
CA ASP A 70 -8.37 5.78 -0.60
C ASP A 70 -9.86 5.42 -0.72
N GLU A 71 -10.73 6.25 -0.14
CA GLU A 71 -12.19 6.05 -0.15
C GLU A 71 -12.79 6.13 -1.55
N ASP A 72 -12.22 6.97 -2.42
CA ASP A 72 -12.78 7.24 -3.75
C ASP A 72 -12.53 6.06 -4.71
N HIS A 73 -11.52 5.18 -4.42
CA HIS A 73 -11.12 4.05 -5.27
C HIS A 73 -11.30 2.67 -4.62
N VAL A 74 -12.08 2.54 -3.53
CA VAL A 74 -12.28 1.27 -2.78
C VAL A 74 -12.58 0.09 -3.70
N VAL A 75 -13.54 0.24 -4.63
CA VAL A 75 -13.97 -0.86 -5.52
C VAL A 75 -12.83 -1.29 -6.46
N ALA A 76 -12.11 -0.34 -7.02
CA ALA A 76 -10.98 -0.60 -7.91
C ALA A 76 -9.81 -1.27 -7.16
N CYS A 77 -9.50 -0.77 -5.95
CA CYS A 77 -8.47 -1.33 -5.08
C CYS A 77 -8.79 -2.76 -4.64
N ASP A 78 -10.05 -3.04 -4.30
CA ASP A 78 -10.49 -4.40 -3.95
C ASP A 78 -10.44 -5.33 -5.17
N TYR A 79 -10.95 -4.88 -6.33
CA TYR A 79 -10.95 -5.65 -7.57
C TYR A 79 -9.56 -6.17 -7.95
N VAL A 80 -8.54 -5.31 -7.94
CA VAL A 80 -7.17 -5.74 -8.30
C VAL A 80 -6.54 -6.67 -7.26
N GLY A 81 -7.09 -6.71 -6.04
CA GLY A 81 -6.71 -7.65 -4.99
C GLY A 81 -7.35 -9.03 -5.15
N VAL A 82 -8.65 -9.08 -5.46
CA VAL A 82 -9.38 -10.36 -5.58
C VAL A 82 -9.15 -11.04 -6.92
N VAL A 83 -8.74 -10.29 -7.96
CA VAL A 83 -8.48 -10.83 -9.29
C VAL A 83 -7.00 -11.12 -9.49
N SER A 84 -6.67 -12.37 -9.82
CA SER A 84 -5.30 -12.78 -10.09
C SER A 84 -4.78 -12.22 -11.41
N GLY A 85 -3.63 -11.51 -11.40
CA GLY A 85 -2.94 -11.04 -12.60
C GLY A 85 -2.44 -12.15 -13.53
N HIS A 86 -2.38 -13.41 -13.07
CA HIS A 86 -2.14 -14.57 -13.93
C HIS A 86 -3.34 -14.91 -14.83
N LYS A 87 -4.56 -14.65 -14.37
CA LYS A 87 -5.81 -14.92 -15.11
C LYS A 87 -6.30 -13.72 -15.89
N GLU A 88 -6.07 -12.52 -15.36
CA GLU A 88 -6.49 -11.26 -15.95
C GLU A 88 -5.30 -10.30 -16.02
N PRO A 89 -4.52 -10.34 -17.11
CA PRO A 89 -3.36 -9.45 -17.27
C PRO A 89 -3.73 -7.96 -17.30
N ASN A 90 -4.92 -7.63 -17.79
CA ASN A 90 -5.41 -6.25 -17.95
C ASN A 90 -6.24 -5.77 -16.75
N LYS A 91 -6.11 -6.40 -15.58
CA LYS A 91 -6.93 -6.06 -14.39
C LYS A 91 -6.76 -4.60 -13.94
N LEU A 92 -5.59 -4.00 -14.13
CA LEU A 92 -5.33 -2.61 -13.81
C LEU A 92 -6.21 -1.68 -14.65
N GLU A 93 -6.21 -1.85 -15.97
CA GLU A 93 -7.04 -1.08 -16.90
C GLU A 93 -8.54 -1.30 -16.65
N LYS A 94 -8.96 -2.56 -16.42
CA LYS A 94 -10.34 -2.91 -16.09
C LYS A 94 -10.83 -2.29 -14.78
N ALA A 95 -9.93 -2.06 -13.82
CA ALA A 95 -10.21 -1.33 -12.60
C ALA A 95 -10.37 0.18 -12.82
N GLY A 96 -10.05 0.68 -14.01
CA GLY A 96 -10.06 2.10 -14.33
C GLY A 96 -8.80 2.84 -13.89
N PHE A 97 -7.75 2.11 -13.51
CA PHE A 97 -6.47 2.72 -13.16
C PHE A 97 -5.62 2.99 -14.39
N THR A 98 -4.89 4.09 -14.32
CA THR A 98 -3.81 4.45 -15.24
C THR A 98 -2.48 4.51 -14.48
N TYR A 99 -1.37 4.54 -15.18
CA TYR A 99 -0.07 4.59 -14.55
C TYR A 99 0.92 5.46 -15.30
N THR A 100 1.92 5.92 -14.56
CA THR A 100 3.13 6.55 -15.09
C THR A 100 4.34 5.75 -14.63
N PRO A 101 5.30 5.39 -15.51
CA PRO A 101 6.53 4.75 -15.07
C PRO A 101 7.30 5.65 -14.10
N SER A 102 7.77 5.09 -12.98
CA SER A 102 8.60 5.84 -12.04
C SER A 102 9.95 6.22 -12.69
N SER A 103 10.43 7.42 -12.38
CA SER A 103 11.78 7.86 -12.74
C SER A 103 12.86 7.39 -11.77
N LYS A 104 12.49 6.77 -10.66
CA LYS A 104 13.40 6.35 -9.58
C LYS A 104 13.64 4.85 -9.55
N VAL A 105 12.62 4.07 -9.91
CA VAL A 105 12.65 2.60 -9.89
C VAL A 105 11.87 2.05 -11.09
N HIS A 106 12.19 0.84 -11.52
CA HIS A 106 11.47 0.18 -12.63
C HIS A 106 10.13 -0.39 -12.15
N ALA A 107 9.17 0.49 -11.86
CA ALA A 107 7.82 0.13 -11.40
C ALA A 107 6.79 1.20 -11.77
N PRO A 108 5.48 0.86 -11.86
CA PRO A 108 4.43 1.81 -12.20
C PRO A 108 3.98 2.62 -10.97
N ILE A 109 3.80 3.93 -11.12
CA ILE A 109 3.07 4.79 -10.19
C ILE A 109 1.62 4.84 -10.66
N ILE A 110 0.65 4.55 -9.79
CA ILE A 110 -0.78 4.61 -10.11
C ILE A 110 -1.25 6.05 -10.00
N ASN A 111 -1.72 6.62 -11.10
CA ASN A 111 -2.02 8.05 -11.20
C ASN A 111 -3.20 8.50 -10.34
N GLU A 112 -4.16 7.62 -10.10
CA GLU A 112 -5.36 7.91 -9.31
C GLU A 112 -5.08 7.93 -7.80
N LEU A 113 -4.02 7.21 -7.34
CA LEU A 113 -3.67 7.09 -5.92
C LEU A 113 -2.63 8.15 -5.52
N PRO A 114 -2.96 9.06 -4.59
CA PRO A 114 -2.20 10.30 -4.42
C PRO A 114 -0.86 10.16 -3.69
N ILE A 115 -0.59 9.04 -3.03
CA ILE A 115 0.67 8.81 -2.30
C ILE A 115 1.28 7.51 -2.79
N CYS A 116 2.57 7.56 -3.15
CA CYS A 116 3.31 6.42 -3.64
C CYS A 116 4.73 6.37 -3.04
N LEU A 117 5.09 5.25 -2.44
CA LEU A 117 6.46 4.90 -2.07
C LEU A 117 7.08 4.16 -3.25
N GLU A 118 8.26 4.59 -3.67
CA GLU A 118 9.03 3.98 -4.76
C GLU A 118 10.15 3.16 -4.13
N CYS A 119 10.17 1.84 -4.36
CA CYS A 119 10.97 0.92 -3.59
C CYS A 119 11.87 0.04 -4.47
N ARG A 120 13.10 -0.23 -4.00
CA ARG A 120 13.96 -1.32 -4.48
C ARG A 120 13.77 -2.54 -3.60
N LEU A 121 13.73 -3.72 -4.21
CA LEU A 121 13.76 -4.95 -3.45
C LEU A 121 15.08 -5.06 -2.69
N LYS A 122 15.00 -5.24 -1.38
CA LYS A 122 16.16 -5.46 -0.51
C LYS A 122 16.34 -6.95 -0.20
N ASP A 123 15.23 -7.62 0.11
CA ASP A 123 15.20 -9.03 0.46
C ASP A 123 13.80 -9.62 0.28
N TYR A 124 13.73 -10.92 0.02
CA TYR A 124 12.51 -11.70 0.07
C TYR A 124 12.80 -13.09 0.64
N ASP A 125 12.35 -13.32 1.84
CA ASP A 125 12.47 -14.60 2.52
C ASP A 125 11.36 -15.56 2.04
N LEU A 126 11.76 -16.63 1.37
CA LEU A 126 10.83 -17.63 0.81
C LEU A 126 10.12 -18.47 1.88
N ASP A 127 10.71 -18.64 3.06
CA ASP A 127 10.14 -19.46 4.13
C ASP A 127 9.06 -18.68 4.90
N THR A 128 9.30 -17.39 5.15
CA THR A 128 8.36 -16.51 5.86
C THR A 128 7.46 -15.70 4.95
N GLU A 129 7.76 -15.66 3.64
CA GLU A 129 7.10 -14.84 2.62
C GLU A 129 7.12 -13.34 2.98
N ILE A 130 8.16 -12.89 3.69
CA ILE A 130 8.38 -11.48 4.03
C ILE A 130 9.27 -10.83 2.98
N MET A 131 8.73 -9.80 2.35
CA MET A 131 9.43 -8.92 1.43
C MET A 131 9.89 -7.65 2.16
N LYS A 132 11.14 -7.25 1.97
CA LYS A 132 11.68 -5.97 2.43
C LYS A 132 12.05 -5.10 1.24
N GLY A 133 11.60 -3.87 1.27
CA GLY A 133 11.91 -2.86 0.26
C GLY A 133 12.61 -1.65 0.86
N GLU A 134 13.70 -1.21 0.23
CA GLU A 134 14.29 0.10 0.49
C GLU A 134 13.41 1.18 -0.14
N ILE A 135 12.91 2.12 0.64
CA ILE A 135 12.17 3.28 0.16
C ILE A 135 13.18 4.29 -0.38
N VAL A 136 13.23 4.45 -1.70
CA VAL A 136 14.17 5.38 -2.36
C VAL A 136 13.54 6.73 -2.66
N ASN A 137 12.22 6.81 -2.68
CA ASN A 137 11.46 8.05 -2.84
C ASN A 137 10.04 7.90 -2.32
N VAL A 138 9.43 9.00 -1.93
CA VAL A 138 7.98 9.12 -1.69
C VAL A 138 7.48 10.26 -2.54
N SER A 139 6.57 9.97 -3.45
CA SER A 139 5.88 10.98 -4.27
C SER A 139 4.45 11.18 -3.76
N VAL A 140 4.02 12.44 -3.78
CA VAL A 140 2.68 12.85 -3.34
C VAL A 140 2.10 13.79 -4.39
N ASP A 141 0.86 13.55 -4.78
CA ASP A 141 0.12 14.41 -5.68
C ASP A 141 -0.20 15.76 -5.00
N GLU A 142 0.08 16.86 -5.67
CA GLU A 142 -0.15 18.20 -5.13
C GLU A 142 -1.62 18.47 -4.76
N ARG A 143 -2.59 17.79 -5.39
CA ARG A 143 -4.02 17.91 -5.08
C ARG A 143 -4.38 17.56 -3.63
N VAL A 144 -3.55 16.75 -2.95
CA VAL A 144 -3.77 16.38 -1.54
C VAL A 144 -2.92 17.17 -0.56
N LEU A 145 -2.21 18.19 -1.03
CA LEU A 145 -1.47 19.11 -0.17
C LEU A 145 -2.38 20.25 0.34
N ASP A 146 -2.07 20.75 1.54
CA ASP A 146 -2.64 21.97 2.08
C ASP A 146 -1.91 23.22 1.52
N GLU A 147 -2.36 24.41 1.90
CA GLU A 147 -1.77 25.68 1.49
C GLU A 147 -0.32 25.87 1.94
N THR A 148 0.15 25.07 2.90
CA THR A 148 1.53 25.08 3.40
C THR A 148 2.43 24.02 2.75
N GLY A 149 1.89 23.26 1.80
CA GLY A 149 2.59 22.17 1.12
C GLY A 149 2.70 20.87 1.94
N ARG A 150 1.87 20.71 2.97
CA ARG A 150 1.80 19.48 3.78
C ARG A 150 0.65 18.60 3.32
N VAL A 151 0.84 17.30 3.48
CA VAL A 151 -0.22 16.33 3.18
C VAL A 151 -1.42 16.55 4.10
N ASP A 152 -2.58 16.75 3.50
CA ASP A 152 -3.86 16.84 4.19
C ASP A 152 -4.57 15.49 4.14
N VAL A 153 -4.65 14.81 5.28
CA VAL A 153 -5.28 13.50 5.39
C VAL A 153 -6.75 13.50 4.98
N SER A 154 -7.45 14.64 5.12
CA SER A 154 -8.85 14.77 4.70
C SER A 154 -9.03 14.82 3.19
N LYS A 155 -7.98 15.22 2.44
CA LYS A 155 -7.93 15.16 0.98
C LYS A 155 -7.45 13.82 0.47
N VAL A 156 -6.54 13.15 1.19
CA VAL A 156 -6.08 11.78 0.86
C VAL A 156 -7.19 10.76 1.07
N LYS A 157 -8.00 10.91 2.12
CA LYS A 157 -9.08 9.99 2.52
C LYS A 157 -8.62 8.52 2.59
N PRO A 158 -7.49 8.20 3.26
CA PRO A 158 -6.96 6.84 3.25
C PRO A 158 -7.90 5.89 3.98
N ILE A 159 -7.90 4.62 3.54
CA ILE A 159 -8.70 3.56 4.15
C ILE A 159 -7.83 2.59 4.96
N THR A 160 -8.45 1.92 5.93
CA THR A 160 -7.89 0.80 6.67
C THR A 160 -8.73 -0.44 6.47
N PHE A 161 -8.10 -1.61 6.43
CA PHE A 161 -8.80 -2.89 6.42
C PHE A 161 -9.21 -3.26 7.86
N ASP A 162 -10.48 -3.62 8.03
CA ASP A 162 -11.03 -4.17 9.28
C ASP A 162 -11.05 -5.70 9.20
N PRO A 163 -10.09 -6.40 9.83
CA PRO A 163 -10.03 -7.85 9.81
C PRO A 163 -11.10 -8.53 10.70
N PHE A 164 -11.79 -7.78 11.56
CA PHE A 164 -12.85 -8.34 12.38
C PHE A 164 -14.14 -8.57 11.59
N ASN A 165 -14.44 -7.69 10.63
CA ASN A 165 -15.69 -7.69 9.88
C ASN A 165 -15.49 -7.81 8.36
N ASN A 166 -14.25 -7.91 7.87
CA ASN A 166 -13.90 -7.90 6.44
C ASN A 166 -14.45 -6.67 5.71
N GLN A 167 -14.11 -5.49 6.22
CA GLN A 167 -14.59 -4.21 5.72
C GLN A 167 -13.42 -3.27 5.47
N TYR A 168 -13.65 -2.25 4.64
CA TYR A 168 -12.78 -1.09 4.54
C TYR A 168 -13.40 0.06 5.32
N VAL A 169 -12.59 0.78 6.10
CA VAL A 169 -13.02 1.89 6.95
C VAL A 169 -12.14 3.09 6.65
N GLY A 170 -12.72 4.26 6.43
CA GLY A 170 -11.98 5.50 6.27
C GLY A 170 -11.28 5.92 7.57
N LEU A 171 -10.12 6.55 7.48
CA LEU A 171 -9.47 7.17 8.62
C LEU A 171 -10.25 8.43 9.01
N GLY A 172 -10.58 8.53 10.28
CA GLY A 172 -11.36 9.63 10.81
C GLY A 172 -10.58 10.95 10.93
N LYS A 173 -11.20 11.91 11.64
CA LYS A 173 -10.62 13.24 11.90
C LYS A 173 -9.35 13.16 12.75
N VAL A 174 -8.51 14.20 12.64
CA VAL A 174 -7.40 14.43 13.57
C VAL A 174 -7.94 14.56 14.99
N VAL A 175 -7.41 13.75 15.92
CA VAL A 175 -7.85 13.68 17.33
C VAL A 175 -6.80 14.20 18.32
N GLY A 176 -5.60 14.53 17.85
CA GLY A 176 -4.53 15.02 18.73
C GLY A 176 -3.24 15.29 17.97
N HIS A 177 -2.26 15.83 18.68
CA HIS A 177 -0.93 16.15 18.16
C HIS A 177 0.12 15.25 18.80
N ALA A 178 0.73 14.38 17.98
CA ALA A 178 1.82 13.52 18.41
C ALA A 178 2.98 14.35 18.96
N PHE A 179 3.67 13.83 19.98
CA PHE A 179 4.80 14.45 20.68
C PHE A 179 4.49 15.80 21.37
N LYS A 180 3.21 16.20 21.45
CA LYS A 180 2.78 17.44 22.11
C LYS A 180 1.71 17.19 23.19
N ASP A 181 0.66 16.46 22.85
CA ASP A 181 -0.48 16.33 23.76
C ASP A 181 -0.15 15.59 25.07
N GLY A 182 0.82 14.67 25.04
CA GLY A 182 1.28 14.00 26.26
C GLY A 182 1.93 14.92 27.31
N PHE A 183 2.40 16.10 26.91
CA PHE A 183 2.94 17.07 27.88
C PHE A 183 1.88 17.67 28.80
N LYS A 184 0.60 17.54 28.51
CA LYS A 184 -0.50 17.97 29.38
C LYS A 184 -0.56 17.19 30.71
N LEU A 185 0.17 16.04 30.79
CA LEU A 185 0.26 15.22 32.00
C LEU A 185 1.53 15.48 32.83
N LYS A 186 2.39 16.42 32.39
CA LYS A 186 3.54 16.92 33.14
C LYS A 186 3.12 18.13 33.94
#